data_55e42c7d4413aa68463fa8bfe3bed065
#
_entry.id   55e42c7d4413aa68463fa8bfe3bed065
#
_cell.length_a   1.000
_cell.length_b   1.000
_cell.length_c   1.000
_cell.angle_alpha   90.00
_cell.angle_beta   90.00
_cell.angle_gamma   90.00
#
_symmetry.space_group_name_H-M   'P 1'
#
loop_
_entity.id
_entity.type
_entity.pdbx_description
1 polymer ?
#
loop_
_entity_poly.entity_id
_entity_poly.type
_entity_poly.pdbx_seq_one_letter_code
_entity_poly.pdbx_strand_id
1 'polypeptide(L)'
;MLVTFRPCGPKDHKVLLRLIIAYYRFDKIPFKRESLSRGLDTLLRNLSQGQAWMLETHHNKAIGYAILTYNFDLEYGGVEGMLTDLYVEKRFRQRGVGSLALYEIEDFCRERGIRTIELQVQHHNKSADTFYRSTGFRVLPRKVMILAVRPEEKRPLRRPIAGTRL
;
A
#
# COMPACT_ATOMS: atom_id res chain seq x y z
N MET A 1 -13.16 16.53 14.78
CA MET A 1 -12.64 15.32 15.45
C MET A 1 -11.13 15.34 15.28
N LEU A 2 -10.37 15.34 16.35
CA LEU A 2 -8.91 15.28 16.28
C LEU A 2 -8.49 13.86 15.95
N VAL A 3 -7.66 13.70 14.91
CA VAL A 3 -7.10 12.43 14.48
C VAL A 3 -5.58 12.55 14.47
N THR A 4 -4.90 11.55 14.99
CA THR A 4 -3.44 11.44 14.95
C THR A 4 -3.04 10.42 13.88
N PHE A 5 -1.92 10.69 13.21
CA PHE A 5 -1.29 9.81 12.24
C PHE A 5 0.05 9.36 12.81
N ARG A 6 0.13 8.11 13.25
CA ARG A 6 1.23 7.58 14.04
C ARG A 6 1.92 6.42 13.33
N PRO A 7 3.26 6.40 13.21
CA PRO A 7 3.97 5.24 12.68
C PRO A 7 3.71 3.99 13.52
N CYS A 8 3.54 2.87 12.82
CA CYS A 8 3.33 1.55 13.43
C CYS A 8 4.66 0.82 13.64
N GLY A 9 4.69 -0.02 14.68
CA GLY A 9 5.75 -0.96 14.95
C GLY A 9 5.21 -2.35 15.28
N PRO A 10 6.07 -3.31 15.69
CA PRO A 10 5.67 -4.70 15.94
C PRO A 10 4.52 -4.87 16.94
N LYS A 11 4.40 -3.99 17.93
CA LYS A 11 3.31 -3.99 18.91
C LYS A 11 1.93 -3.74 18.30
N ASP A 12 1.88 -3.09 17.15
CA ASP A 12 0.63 -2.73 16.48
C ASP A 12 0.07 -3.85 15.59
N HIS A 13 0.83 -4.93 15.38
CA HIS A 13 0.51 -6.03 14.46
C HIS A 13 -0.93 -6.52 14.57
N LYS A 14 -1.40 -6.82 15.78
CA LYS A 14 -2.75 -7.38 15.99
C LYS A 14 -3.87 -6.42 15.57
N VAL A 15 -3.73 -5.14 15.90
CA VAL A 15 -4.72 -4.11 15.58
C VAL A 15 -4.70 -3.83 14.10
N LEU A 16 -3.50 -3.67 13.52
CA LEU A 16 -3.32 -3.39 12.10
C LEU A 16 -3.83 -4.55 11.23
N LEU A 17 -3.51 -5.80 11.58
CA LEU A 17 -4.01 -6.98 10.87
C LEU A 17 -5.55 -7.04 10.85
N ARG A 18 -6.21 -6.67 11.96
CA ARG A 18 -7.68 -6.59 12.02
C ARG A 18 -8.23 -5.55 11.02
N LEU A 19 -7.61 -4.38 10.95
CA LEU A 19 -8.01 -3.31 10.02
C LEU A 19 -7.75 -3.68 8.57
N ILE A 20 -6.61 -4.32 8.26
CA ILE A 20 -6.28 -4.83 6.92
C ILE A 20 -7.33 -5.84 6.46
N ILE A 21 -7.70 -6.80 7.31
CA ILE A 21 -8.74 -7.79 7.00
C ILE A 21 -10.09 -7.11 6.74
N ALA A 22 -10.43 -6.07 7.52
CA ALA A 22 -11.66 -5.31 7.32
C ALA A 22 -11.65 -4.58 5.95
N TYR A 23 -10.54 -3.98 5.58
CA TYR A 23 -10.36 -3.35 4.27
C TYR A 23 -10.45 -4.36 3.13
N TYR A 24 -9.71 -5.46 3.18
CA TYR A 24 -9.68 -6.46 2.12
C TYR A 24 -11.06 -7.10 1.89
N ARG A 25 -11.84 -7.31 2.96
CA ARG A 25 -13.24 -7.73 2.84
C ARG A 25 -14.12 -6.67 2.19
N PHE A 26 -13.93 -5.41 2.57
CA PHE A 26 -14.69 -4.28 2.00
C PHE A 26 -14.42 -4.13 0.50
N ASP A 27 -13.16 -4.20 0.09
CA ASP A 27 -12.74 -3.99 -1.31
C ASP A 27 -12.68 -5.31 -2.12
N LYS A 28 -13.18 -6.42 -1.54
CA LYS A 28 -13.26 -7.76 -2.17
C LYS A 28 -11.92 -8.30 -2.64
N ILE A 29 -10.84 -7.95 -1.94
CA ILE A 29 -9.49 -8.42 -2.22
C ILE A 29 -9.34 -9.83 -1.65
N PRO A 30 -8.98 -10.87 -2.46
CA PRO A 30 -8.72 -12.21 -1.96
C PRO A 30 -7.48 -12.23 -1.05
N PHE A 31 -7.55 -12.94 0.07
CA PHE A 31 -6.42 -13.06 0.97
C PHE A 31 -6.38 -14.37 1.75
N LYS A 32 -5.17 -14.75 2.17
CA LYS A 32 -4.92 -15.79 3.18
C LYS A 32 -4.41 -15.12 4.45
N ARG A 33 -5.11 -15.31 5.56
CA ARG A 33 -4.81 -14.64 6.84
C ARG A 33 -3.35 -14.83 7.28
N GLU A 34 -2.84 -16.06 7.13
CA GLU A 34 -1.47 -16.41 7.52
C GLU A 34 -0.43 -15.66 6.68
N SER A 35 -0.70 -15.51 5.37
CA SER A 35 0.17 -14.76 4.46
C SER A 35 0.19 -13.28 4.77
N LEU A 36 -1.00 -12.68 5.04
CA LEU A 36 -1.10 -11.29 5.48
C LEU A 36 -0.36 -11.05 6.79
N SER A 37 -0.54 -11.96 7.77
CA SER A 37 0.09 -11.83 9.07
C SER A 37 1.62 -11.89 8.98
N ARG A 38 2.18 -12.81 8.18
CA ARG A 38 3.64 -12.90 7.95
C ARG A 38 4.19 -11.68 7.21
N GLY A 39 3.51 -11.25 6.13
CA GLY A 39 3.92 -10.06 5.37
C GLY A 39 3.90 -8.80 6.24
N LEU A 40 2.86 -8.65 7.05
CA LEU A 40 2.75 -7.53 7.98
C LEU A 40 3.86 -7.55 9.06
N ASP A 41 4.18 -8.73 9.63
CA ASP A 41 5.28 -8.84 10.60
C ASP A 41 6.62 -8.45 9.97
N THR A 42 6.87 -8.88 8.73
CA THR A 42 8.06 -8.49 7.97
C THR A 42 8.14 -6.97 7.79
N LEU A 43 7.06 -6.34 7.34
CA LEU A 43 6.98 -4.89 7.11
C LEU A 43 7.24 -4.11 8.41
N LEU A 44 6.60 -4.51 9.51
CA LEU A 44 6.72 -3.81 10.80
C LEU A 44 8.10 -3.93 11.45
N ARG A 45 8.89 -4.94 11.06
CA ARG A 45 10.27 -5.14 11.53
C ARG A 45 11.33 -4.60 10.60
N ASN A 46 10.97 -4.30 9.35
CA ASN A 46 11.94 -3.88 8.33
C ASN A 46 11.49 -2.59 7.62
N LEU A 47 11.93 -1.47 8.17
CA LEU A 47 11.60 -0.14 7.64
C LEU A 47 12.17 0.13 6.23
N SER A 48 13.08 -0.71 5.73
CA SER A 48 13.57 -0.59 4.35
C SER A 48 12.56 -1.08 3.31
N GLN A 49 11.53 -1.82 3.73
CA GLN A 49 10.45 -2.28 2.85
C GLN A 49 9.33 -1.24 2.69
N GLY A 50 9.17 -0.37 3.67
CA GLY A 50 8.11 0.62 3.70
C GLY A 50 7.76 1.08 5.11
N GLN A 51 6.69 1.83 5.22
CA GLN A 51 6.18 2.35 6.47
C GLN A 51 4.68 2.11 6.57
N ALA A 52 4.22 1.68 7.73
CA ALA A 52 2.81 1.62 8.08
C ALA A 52 2.49 2.69 9.14
N TRP A 53 1.28 3.25 9.07
CA TRP A 53 0.76 4.20 10.05
C TRP A 53 -0.61 3.80 10.53
N MET A 54 -0.90 4.13 11.79
CA MET A 54 -2.21 4.03 12.41
C MET A 54 -2.87 5.40 12.42
N LEU A 55 -4.14 5.45 12.01
CA LEU A 55 -4.99 6.61 12.21
C LEU A 55 -5.80 6.38 13.48
N GLU A 56 -5.64 7.26 14.46
CA GLU A 56 -6.24 7.12 15.79
C GLU A 56 -7.02 8.37 16.18
N THR A 57 -8.11 8.19 16.91
CA THR A 57 -8.77 9.32 17.57
C THR A 57 -7.95 9.78 18.79
N HIS A 58 -8.27 10.93 19.36
CA HIS A 58 -7.66 11.45 20.58
C HIS A 58 -7.82 10.54 21.82
N HIS A 59 -8.69 9.50 21.74
CA HIS A 59 -8.82 8.44 22.75
C HIS A 59 -8.04 7.17 22.39
N ASN A 60 -7.01 7.28 21.53
CA ASN A 60 -6.18 6.16 21.07
C ASN A 60 -6.97 5.01 20.39
N LYS A 61 -8.14 5.32 19.84
CA LYS A 61 -8.93 4.35 19.12
C LYS A 61 -8.49 4.31 17.67
N ALA A 62 -7.96 3.17 17.22
CA ALA A 62 -7.62 2.92 15.83
C ALA A 62 -8.89 2.94 14.97
N ILE A 63 -8.92 3.82 13.98
CA ILE A 63 -10.04 4.06 13.06
C ILE A 63 -9.67 3.87 11.60
N GLY A 64 -8.39 3.62 11.32
CA GLY A 64 -7.86 3.42 9.98
C GLY A 64 -6.37 3.18 10.00
N TYR A 65 -5.80 3.01 8.83
CA TYR A 65 -4.36 2.83 8.65
C TYR A 65 -3.95 3.21 7.22
N ALA A 66 -2.65 3.42 7.03
CA ALA A 66 -2.03 3.53 5.73
C ALA A 66 -0.76 2.68 5.67
N ILE A 67 -0.44 2.19 4.49
CA ILE A 67 0.83 1.48 4.20
C ILE A 67 1.42 2.05 2.92
N LEU A 68 2.65 2.53 3.02
CA LEU A 68 3.49 2.92 1.89
C LEU A 68 4.68 1.95 1.82
N THR A 69 4.86 1.29 0.70
CA THR A 69 6.06 0.50 0.42
C THR A 69 6.98 1.26 -0.53
N TYR A 70 8.26 0.91 -0.55
CA TYR A 70 9.23 1.55 -1.42
C TYR A 70 9.49 0.69 -2.65
N ASN A 71 9.46 1.33 -3.80
CA ASN A 71 9.87 0.77 -5.06
C ASN A 71 11.02 1.60 -5.63
N PHE A 72 11.76 1.07 -6.59
CA PHE A 72 12.82 1.78 -7.27
C PHE A 72 12.53 1.81 -8.78
N ASP A 73 12.29 2.99 -9.31
CA ASP A 73 12.00 3.18 -10.73
C ASP A 73 12.89 4.27 -11.34
N LEU A 74 13.61 3.90 -12.38
CA LEU A 74 14.49 4.83 -13.12
C LEU A 74 13.71 5.93 -13.83
N GLU A 75 12.46 5.69 -14.22
CA GLU A 75 11.60 6.69 -14.83
C GLU A 75 11.38 7.90 -13.90
N TYR A 76 11.30 7.64 -12.60
CA TYR A 76 11.14 8.69 -11.57
C TYR A 76 12.48 9.09 -10.91
N GLY A 77 13.58 8.52 -11.38
CA GLY A 77 14.93 8.88 -10.93
C GLY A 77 15.34 8.25 -9.61
N GLY A 78 14.68 7.18 -9.16
CA GLY A 78 15.09 6.46 -7.96
C GLY A 78 13.96 5.86 -7.15
N VAL A 79 13.97 6.08 -5.84
CA VAL A 79 12.95 5.54 -4.93
C VAL A 79 11.63 6.27 -5.13
N GLU A 80 10.57 5.50 -5.32
CA GLU A 80 9.19 5.95 -5.32
C GLU A 80 8.39 5.31 -4.17
N GLY A 81 7.31 5.96 -3.77
CA GLY A 81 6.36 5.41 -2.81
C GLY A 81 5.22 4.69 -3.51
N MET A 82 4.95 3.44 -3.13
CA MET A 82 3.74 2.73 -3.52
C MET A 82 2.76 2.74 -2.34
N LEU A 83 1.70 3.55 -2.42
CA LEU A 83 0.62 3.55 -1.44
C LEU A 83 -0.23 2.29 -1.65
N THR A 84 0.12 1.22 -0.95
CA THR A 84 -0.53 -0.08 -1.09
C THR A 84 -1.90 -0.12 -0.44
N ASP A 85 -2.03 0.52 0.72
CA ASP A 85 -3.28 0.58 1.48
C ASP A 85 -3.51 1.98 2.07
N LEU A 86 -4.74 2.48 1.95
CA LEU A 86 -5.29 3.56 2.75
C LEU A 86 -6.73 3.22 3.12
N TYR A 87 -6.97 2.94 4.38
CA TYR A 87 -8.28 2.53 4.87
C TYR A 87 -8.74 3.37 6.05
N VAL A 88 -9.98 3.81 5.98
CA VAL A 88 -10.68 4.48 7.09
C VAL A 88 -11.99 3.74 7.34
N GLU A 89 -12.27 3.39 8.60
CA GLU A 89 -13.54 2.76 8.99
C GLU A 89 -14.73 3.62 8.52
N LYS A 90 -15.79 2.97 8.00
CA LYS A 90 -16.95 3.61 7.33
C LYS A 90 -17.50 4.82 8.09
N ARG A 91 -17.68 4.69 9.40
CA ARG A 91 -18.26 5.75 10.26
C ARG A 91 -17.37 6.99 10.42
N PHE A 92 -16.10 6.93 10.00
CA PHE A 92 -15.15 8.04 10.09
C PHE A 92 -14.78 8.62 8.73
N ARG A 93 -15.33 8.07 7.64
CA ARG A 93 -15.15 8.60 6.28
C ARG A 93 -15.85 9.94 6.09
N GLN A 94 -15.49 10.67 5.04
CA GLN A 94 -16.05 11.99 4.68
C GLN A 94 -15.88 13.04 5.80
N ARG A 95 -14.83 12.91 6.61
CA ARG A 95 -14.47 13.83 7.71
C ARG A 95 -13.04 14.36 7.59
N GLY A 96 -12.47 14.34 6.37
CA GLY A 96 -11.10 14.78 6.13
C GLY A 96 -9.99 13.80 6.56
N VAL A 97 -10.33 12.64 7.16
CA VAL A 97 -9.33 11.69 7.70
C VAL A 97 -8.41 11.14 6.61
N GLY A 98 -8.96 10.80 5.43
CA GLY A 98 -8.16 10.34 4.29
C GLY A 98 -7.23 11.43 3.73
N SER A 99 -7.71 12.66 3.66
CA SER A 99 -6.90 13.81 3.20
C SER A 99 -5.77 14.12 4.18
N LEU A 100 -6.03 14.05 5.49
CA LEU A 100 -4.99 14.17 6.50
C LEU A 100 -3.92 13.08 6.31
N ALA A 101 -4.32 11.82 6.13
CA ALA A 101 -3.38 10.74 5.92
C ALA A 101 -2.51 10.94 4.67
N LEU A 102 -3.09 11.39 3.55
CA LEU A 102 -2.31 11.70 2.35
C LEU A 102 -1.33 12.86 2.56
N TYR A 103 -1.76 13.93 3.23
CA TYR A 103 -0.88 15.05 3.56
C TYR A 103 0.36 14.58 4.37
N GLU A 104 0.14 13.80 5.41
CA GLU A 104 1.22 13.24 6.24
C GLU A 104 2.15 12.29 5.45
N ILE A 105 1.60 11.49 4.52
CA ILE A 105 2.38 10.63 3.65
C ILE A 105 3.20 11.44 2.65
N GLU A 106 2.64 12.49 2.06
CA GLU A 106 3.36 13.39 1.15
C GLU A 106 4.51 14.09 1.87
N ASP A 107 4.28 14.56 3.09
CA ASP A 107 5.32 15.20 3.91
C ASP A 107 6.43 14.23 4.26
N PHE A 108 6.08 13.02 4.69
CA PHE A 108 7.01 11.93 4.91
C PHE A 108 7.85 11.59 3.66
N CYS A 109 7.23 11.56 2.49
CA CYS A 109 7.92 11.31 1.22
C CYS A 109 8.87 12.45 0.88
N ARG A 110 8.44 13.69 1.06
CA ARG A 110 9.25 14.89 0.81
C ARG A 110 10.52 14.92 1.65
N GLU A 111 10.41 14.61 2.94
CA GLU A 111 11.55 14.54 3.85
C GLU A 111 12.60 13.49 3.44
N ARG A 112 12.17 12.44 2.73
CA ARG A 112 13.01 11.32 2.25
C ARG A 112 13.46 11.45 0.80
N GLY A 113 13.13 12.56 0.15
CA GLY A 113 13.46 12.77 -1.26
C GLY A 113 12.65 11.88 -2.23
N ILE A 114 11.59 11.23 -1.77
CA ILE A 114 10.65 10.48 -2.60
C ILE A 114 9.74 11.49 -3.30
N ARG A 115 9.78 11.51 -4.64
CA ARG A 115 9.10 12.54 -5.44
C ARG A 115 7.81 12.08 -6.07
N THR A 116 7.55 10.78 -6.05
CA THR A 116 6.38 10.17 -6.70
C THR A 116 5.73 9.18 -5.76
N ILE A 117 4.40 9.23 -5.71
CA ILE A 117 3.57 8.23 -5.02
C ILE A 117 2.65 7.61 -6.07
N GLU A 118 2.75 6.30 -6.24
CA GLU A 118 1.84 5.51 -7.06
C GLU A 118 0.84 4.74 -6.19
N LEU A 119 -0.33 4.47 -6.72
CA LEU A 119 -1.34 3.61 -6.09
C LEU A 119 -2.19 2.89 -7.14
N GLN A 120 -2.87 1.84 -6.70
CA GLN A 120 -3.81 1.11 -7.54
C GLN A 120 -5.21 1.15 -6.93
N VAL A 121 -6.21 1.44 -7.77
CA VAL A 121 -7.61 1.48 -7.36
C VAL A 121 -8.39 0.41 -8.10
N GLN A 122 -9.17 -0.38 -7.37
CA GLN A 122 -10.08 -1.34 -7.98
C GLN A 122 -11.12 -0.64 -8.86
N HIS A 123 -11.38 -1.15 -10.07
CA HIS A 123 -12.32 -0.53 -11.03
C HIS A 123 -13.70 -0.28 -10.45
N HIS A 124 -14.15 -1.08 -9.50
CA HIS A 124 -15.44 -0.92 -8.83
C HIS A 124 -15.44 0.13 -7.72
N ASN A 125 -14.26 0.54 -7.21
CA ASN A 125 -14.14 1.47 -6.08
C ASN A 125 -14.17 2.93 -6.54
N LYS A 126 -15.32 3.36 -7.06
CA LYS A 126 -15.52 4.73 -7.58
C LYS A 126 -15.28 5.82 -6.54
N SER A 127 -15.57 5.52 -5.27
CA SER A 127 -15.32 6.47 -4.18
C SER A 127 -13.83 6.75 -3.99
N ALA A 128 -12.98 5.72 -4.03
CA ALA A 128 -11.54 5.89 -3.95
C ALA A 128 -10.98 6.60 -5.19
N ASP A 129 -11.43 6.22 -6.41
CA ASP A 129 -11.03 6.90 -7.65
C ASP A 129 -11.31 8.39 -7.60
N THR A 130 -12.55 8.79 -7.23
CA THR A 130 -12.92 10.20 -7.08
C THR A 130 -12.07 10.91 -6.02
N PHE A 131 -11.84 10.27 -4.87
CA PHE A 131 -11.03 10.82 -3.80
C PHE A 131 -9.59 11.09 -4.25
N TYR A 132 -8.92 10.11 -4.83
CA TYR A 132 -7.52 10.28 -5.25
C TYR A 132 -7.37 11.31 -6.38
N ARG A 133 -8.30 11.37 -7.33
CA ARG A 133 -8.30 12.45 -8.35
C ARG A 133 -8.46 13.82 -7.73
N SER A 134 -9.33 13.97 -6.74
CA SER A 134 -9.53 15.25 -6.04
C SER A 134 -8.32 15.71 -5.23
N THR A 135 -7.39 14.79 -4.92
CA THR A 135 -6.12 15.05 -4.22
C THR A 135 -4.91 15.14 -5.16
N GLY A 136 -5.13 15.19 -6.48
CA GLY A 136 -4.07 15.45 -7.45
C GLY A 136 -3.50 14.20 -8.14
N PHE A 137 -3.94 12.99 -7.81
CA PHE A 137 -3.53 11.80 -8.54
C PHE A 137 -4.08 11.80 -9.98
N ARG A 138 -3.25 11.36 -10.92
CA ARG A 138 -3.60 11.24 -12.33
C ARG A 138 -3.55 9.78 -12.76
N VAL A 139 -4.48 9.35 -13.60
CA VAL A 139 -4.46 8.00 -14.16
C VAL A 139 -3.39 7.90 -15.23
N LEU A 140 -2.54 6.89 -15.13
CA LEU A 140 -1.57 6.55 -16.16
C LEU A 140 -2.19 5.60 -17.20
N PRO A 141 -1.82 5.69 -18.48
CA PRO A 141 -2.29 4.77 -19.52
C PRO A 141 -1.52 3.44 -19.49
N ARG A 142 -1.51 2.78 -18.33
CA ARG A 142 -0.77 1.53 -18.07
C ARG A 142 -1.72 0.45 -17.56
N LYS A 143 -1.35 -0.82 -17.83
CA LYS A 143 -2.06 -1.99 -17.31
C LYS A 143 -1.20 -2.67 -16.25
N VAL A 144 -1.82 -3.08 -15.16
CA VAL A 144 -1.18 -3.95 -14.17
C VAL A 144 -1.30 -5.39 -14.65
N MET A 145 -0.20 -6.12 -14.67
CA MET A 145 -0.13 -7.53 -15.03
C MET A 145 0.58 -8.29 -13.91
N ILE A 146 0.10 -9.47 -13.56
CA ILE A 146 0.64 -10.30 -12.47
C ILE A 146 1.00 -11.68 -12.99
N LEU A 147 2.21 -12.13 -12.68
CA LEU A 147 2.65 -13.53 -12.86
C LEU A 147 2.94 -14.13 -11.49
N ALA A 148 2.20 -15.17 -11.12
CA ALA A 148 2.50 -15.95 -9.92
C ALA A 148 3.77 -16.78 -10.13
N VAL A 149 4.84 -16.47 -9.39
CA VAL A 149 6.05 -17.29 -9.36
C VAL A 149 5.80 -18.48 -8.42
N ARG A 150 5.76 -19.70 -8.99
CA ARG A 150 5.61 -20.93 -8.20
C ARG A 150 6.98 -21.35 -7.67
N PRO A 151 7.10 -21.88 -6.43
CA PRO A 151 8.28 -22.60 -6.00
C PRO A 151 8.53 -23.73 -7.00
N GLU A 152 9.77 -24.04 -7.30
CA GLU A 152 10.19 -24.92 -8.36
C GLU A 152 9.44 -26.27 -8.38
N GLU A 153 8.45 -26.42 -9.23
CA GLU A 153 8.27 -27.63 -9.99
C GLU A 153 9.32 -27.57 -11.12
N LYS A 154 10.15 -28.61 -11.27
CA LYS A 154 11.23 -28.70 -12.26
C LYS A 154 10.77 -28.13 -13.60
N ARG A 155 11.13 -26.89 -13.92
CA ARG A 155 10.93 -26.36 -15.26
C ARG A 155 11.73 -27.23 -16.20
N PRO A 156 11.14 -27.80 -17.25
CA PRO A 156 11.94 -28.40 -18.31
C PRO A 156 12.92 -27.32 -18.78
N LEU A 157 14.20 -27.69 -18.88
CA LEU A 157 15.26 -26.81 -19.37
C LEU A 157 14.73 -26.03 -20.57
N ARG A 158 14.74 -24.70 -20.50
CA ARG A 158 14.43 -23.86 -21.65
C ARG A 158 15.38 -24.29 -22.76
N ARG A 159 14.83 -24.78 -23.88
CA ARG A 159 15.66 -25.00 -25.08
C ARG A 159 16.38 -23.69 -25.37
N PRO A 160 17.70 -23.70 -25.62
CA PRO A 160 18.40 -22.52 -26.07
C PRO A 160 17.65 -21.95 -27.27
N ILE A 161 17.43 -20.66 -27.28
CA ILE A 161 16.90 -19.97 -28.48
C ILE A 161 17.98 -20.19 -29.55
N ALA A 162 17.70 -21.08 -30.49
CA ALA A 162 18.58 -21.33 -31.65
C ALA A 162 18.63 -19.99 -32.44
N GLY A 163 19.82 -19.40 -32.54
CA GLY A 163 20.10 -18.34 -33.51
C GLY A 163 20.10 -16.93 -32.97
N THR A 164 21.11 -16.55 -32.17
CA THR A 164 21.68 -15.22 -32.27
C THR A 164 23.17 -15.40 -32.53
N ARG A 165 23.54 -15.45 -33.82
CA ARG A 165 24.91 -15.17 -34.22
C ARG A 165 25.12 -13.66 -34.04
N LEU A 166 26.12 -13.29 -33.22
CA LEU A 166 26.69 -11.97 -33.22
C LEU A 166 27.38 -11.67 -34.55
#